data_60bd4db89f615ca2fc75e1f3fd9a6cd0
#
_entry.id   60bd4db89f615ca2fc75e1f3fd9a6cd0
#
_cell.length_a   1.000
_cell.length_b   1.000
_cell.length_c   1.000
_cell.angle_alpha   90.00
_cell.angle_beta   90.00
_cell.angle_gamma   90.00
#
_symmetry.space_group_name_H-M   'P 1'
#
loop_
_entity.id
_entity.type
_entity.pdbx_description
1 polymer ?
#
loop_
_entity_poly.entity_id
_entity_poly.type
_entity_poly.pdbx_seq_one_letter_code
_entity_poly.pdbx_strand_id
1 'polypeptide(L)'
;LGQLGAEELVPLLGAELAERATGPTVLFGHSMGAFLAAELVAWLHRGGARVPELLVVSAHRGGARRHPGPGPLGPDCTDEELLGALREMGGTAPEALADPQLRELLLTTVRDDLRLGHAYRRGYGERELPVPVLACGGRDDTVTADELADWSAHTARECRVRLFPGGHFYLHQHTRQVLRAVHEALTTGLPPAPASRTPEPPRTPHQERGHHAADRPR
;
A
#
# COMPACT_ATOMS: atom_id res chain seq x y z
N LEU A 1 -7.02 20.89 6.74
CA LEU A 1 -7.10 19.67 5.91
C LEU A 1 -7.74 18.49 6.65
N GLY A 2 -7.60 18.38 7.97
CA GLY A 2 -8.08 17.26 8.78
C GLY A 2 -9.60 17.03 8.85
N GLN A 3 -10.41 17.85 8.15
CA GLN A 3 -11.87 17.66 8.07
C GLN A 3 -12.36 17.27 6.67
N LEU A 4 -11.47 17.25 5.65
CA LEU A 4 -11.85 16.86 4.29
C LEU A 4 -11.76 15.34 4.13
N GLY A 5 -12.81 14.75 3.57
CA GLY A 5 -12.77 13.38 3.10
C GLY A 5 -11.91 13.22 1.83
N ALA A 6 -11.54 11.98 1.49
CA ALA A 6 -10.78 11.74 0.26
C ALA A 6 -11.57 12.15 -0.99
N GLU A 7 -12.90 12.08 -0.94
CA GLU A 7 -13.79 12.49 -2.03
C GLU A 7 -13.69 13.99 -2.33
N GLU A 8 -13.34 14.80 -1.33
CA GLU A 8 -13.13 16.26 -1.47
C GLU A 8 -11.65 16.57 -1.73
N LEU A 9 -10.72 15.86 -1.05
CA LEU A 9 -9.29 16.11 -1.14
C LEU A 9 -8.70 15.71 -2.50
N VAL A 10 -9.09 14.56 -3.05
CA VAL A 10 -8.55 14.08 -4.33
C VAL A 10 -8.86 15.01 -5.50
N PRO A 11 -10.08 15.55 -5.70
CA PRO A 11 -10.33 16.53 -6.74
C PRO A 11 -9.52 17.82 -6.59
N LEU A 12 -9.37 18.33 -5.38
CA LEU A 12 -8.60 19.55 -5.11
C LEU A 12 -7.12 19.36 -5.47
N LEU A 13 -6.50 18.29 -4.95
CA LEU A 13 -5.09 17.97 -5.25
C LEU A 13 -4.90 17.58 -6.72
N GLY A 14 -5.88 16.89 -7.31
CA GLY A 14 -5.84 16.47 -8.71
C GLY A 14 -5.87 17.64 -9.67
N ALA A 15 -6.69 18.66 -9.41
CA ALA A 15 -6.74 19.88 -10.21
C ALA A 15 -5.40 20.64 -10.14
N GLU A 16 -4.86 20.82 -8.95
CA GLU A 16 -3.54 21.45 -8.73
C GLU A 16 -2.42 20.68 -9.44
N LEU A 17 -2.43 19.35 -9.34
CA LEU A 17 -1.46 18.49 -10.01
C LEU A 17 -1.58 18.58 -11.53
N ALA A 18 -2.80 18.59 -12.08
CA ALA A 18 -3.04 18.70 -13.52
C ALA A 18 -2.49 20.01 -14.10
N GLU A 19 -2.61 21.11 -13.36
CA GLU A 19 -2.09 22.41 -13.76
C GLU A 19 -0.55 22.47 -13.70
N ARG A 20 0.06 21.85 -12.68
CA ARG A 20 1.51 21.92 -12.44
C ARG A 20 2.32 20.89 -13.22
N ALA A 21 1.76 19.72 -13.50
CA ALA A 21 2.44 18.62 -14.18
C ALA A 21 2.53 18.83 -15.69
N THR A 22 3.26 19.84 -16.13
CA THR A 22 3.42 20.20 -17.55
C THR A 22 4.42 19.31 -18.31
N GLY A 23 5.22 18.49 -17.60
CA GLY A 23 6.26 17.61 -18.16
C GLY A 23 6.19 16.18 -17.59
N PRO A 24 7.22 15.35 -17.86
CA PRO A 24 7.35 14.04 -17.25
C PRO A 24 7.28 14.13 -15.73
N THR A 25 6.39 13.34 -15.12
CA THR A 25 6.10 13.43 -13.68
C THR A 25 6.13 12.04 -13.05
N VAL A 26 6.70 11.94 -11.87
CA VAL A 26 6.60 10.78 -10.97
C VAL A 26 5.76 11.17 -9.78
N LEU A 27 4.77 10.37 -9.45
CA LEU A 27 4.01 10.56 -8.23
C LEU A 27 4.50 9.58 -7.16
N PHE A 28 4.93 10.12 -6.02
CA PHE A 28 5.45 9.34 -4.90
C PHE A 28 4.53 9.53 -3.69
N GLY A 29 4.03 8.41 -3.15
CA GLY A 29 3.26 8.40 -1.92
C GLY A 29 3.84 7.43 -0.90
N HIS A 30 3.88 7.84 0.37
CA HIS A 30 4.34 7.02 1.48
C HIS A 30 3.22 6.81 2.51
N SER A 31 3.06 5.59 3.00
CA SER A 31 2.03 5.23 3.97
C SER A 31 0.63 5.66 3.46
N MET A 32 -0.14 6.43 4.19
CA MET A 32 -1.42 6.99 3.75
C MET A 32 -1.29 7.77 2.43
N GLY A 33 -0.17 8.48 2.23
CA GLY A 33 0.10 9.19 0.98
C GLY A 33 0.22 8.29 -0.26
N ALA A 34 0.59 7.01 -0.10
CA ALA A 34 0.63 6.05 -1.22
C ALA A 34 -0.77 5.80 -1.79
N PHE A 35 -1.73 5.71 -0.91
CA PHE A 35 -3.13 5.60 -1.24
C PHE A 35 -3.64 6.84 -1.97
N LEU A 36 -3.40 8.04 -1.41
CA LEU A 36 -3.80 9.29 -2.07
C LEU A 36 -3.17 9.44 -3.44
N ALA A 37 -1.90 9.04 -3.59
CA ALA A 37 -1.20 9.08 -4.88
C ALA A 37 -1.88 8.18 -5.93
N ALA A 38 -2.30 6.98 -5.55
CA ALA A 38 -3.02 6.08 -6.44
C ALA A 38 -4.37 6.66 -6.89
N GLU A 39 -5.09 7.29 -5.95
CA GLU A 39 -6.36 7.94 -6.27
C GLU A 39 -6.21 9.17 -7.15
N LEU A 40 -5.15 9.92 -6.96
CA LEU A 40 -4.83 11.04 -7.85
C LEU A 40 -4.56 10.57 -9.27
N VAL A 41 -3.82 9.46 -9.45
CA VAL A 41 -3.63 8.85 -10.78
C VAL A 41 -4.96 8.43 -11.39
N ALA A 42 -5.82 7.77 -10.62
CA ALA A 42 -7.14 7.35 -11.10
C ALA A 42 -8.05 8.56 -11.42
N TRP A 43 -7.99 9.62 -10.65
CA TRP A 43 -8.73 10.85 -10.90
C TRP A 43 -8.27 11.56 -12.17
N LEU A 44 -6.97 11.74 -12.35
CA LEU A 44 -6.37 12.32 -13.56
C LEU A 44 -6.76 11.53 -14.81
N HIS A 45 -6.67 10.20 -14.74
CA HIS A 45 -7.03 9.33 -15.85
C HIS A 45 -8.50 9.46 -16.25
N ARG A 46 -9.44 9.46 -15.28
CA ARG A 46 -10.87 9.64 -15.55
C ARG A 46 -11.20 11.01 -16.14
N GLY A 47 -10.47 12.03 -15.72
CA GLY A 47 -10.61 13.39 -16.23
C GLY A 47 -9.95 13.61 -17.61
N GLY A 48 -9.30 12.59 -18.20
CA GLY A 48 -8.53 12.73 -19.45
C GLY A 48 -7.31 13.63 -19.32
N ALA A 49 -6.88 13.91 -18.07
CA ALA A 49 -5.66 14.66 -17.80
C ALA A 49 -4.40 13.79 -17.95
N ARG A 50 -3.25 14.44 -18.05
CA ARG A 50 -1.97 13.72 -18.10
C ARG A 50 -1.74 12.95 -16.80
N VAL A 51 -1.48 11.66 -16.90
CA VAL A 51 -1.08 10.81 -15.78
C VAL A 51 0.44 10.79 -15.61
N PRO A 52 0.98 10.51 -14.42
CA PRO A 52 2.41 10.38 -14.21
C PRO A 52 2.98 9.18 -15.02
N GLU A 53 4.27 9.23 -15.30
CA GLU A 53 4.97 8.13 -15.98
C GLU A 53 5.25 6.94 -15.07
N LEU A 54 5.27 7.19 -13.75
CA LEU A 54 5.48 6.18 -12.72
C LEU A 54 4.74 6.58 -11.44
N LEU A 55 4.03 5.64 -10.85
CA LEU A 55 3.53 5.72 -9.48
C LEU A 55 4.47 4.95 -8.56
N VAL A 56 4.99 5.61 -7.54
CA VAL A 56 5.74 4.98 -6.46
C VAL A 56 4.87 4.92 -5.22
N VAL A 57 4.57 3.72 -4.76
CA VAL A 57 3.84 3.46 -3.52
C VAL A 57 4.80 2.90 -2.48
N SER A 58 4.84 3.50 -1.32
CA SER A 58 5.83 3.21 -0.29
C SER A 58 5.17 2.88 1.04
N ALA A 59 5.55 1.74 1.63
CA ALA A 59 5.09 1.30 2.96
C ALA A 59 3.56 1.27 3.11
N HIS A 60 2.86 0.82 2.05
CA HIS A 60 1.40 0.70 2.03
C HIS A 60 0.97 -0.57 1.31
N ARG A 61 0.02 -1.29 1.92
CA ARG A 61 -0.54 -2.54 1.39
C ARG A 61 -1.35 -2.28 0.12
N GLY A 62 -1.22 -3.16 -0.87
CA GLY A 62 -2.03 -3.08 -2.10
C GLY A 62 -3.53 -3.34 -1.90
N GLY A 63 -3.94 -3.90 -0.76
CA GLY A 63 -5.35 -4.06 -0.38
C GLY A 63 -6.15 -5.08 -1.18
N ALA A 64 -5.56 -5.76 -2.18
CA ALA A 64 -6.25 -6.74 -3.02
C ALA A 64 -6.64 -8.01 -2.26
N ARG A 65 -5.94 -8.34 -1.18
CA ARG A 65 -6.20 -9.53 -0.36
C ARG A 65 -6.74 -9.13 1.01
N ARG A 66 -7.73 -9.89 1.49
CA ARG A 66 -8.13 -9.82 2.90
C ARG A 66 -7.05 -10.48 3.74
N HIS A 67 -6.26 -9.68 4.46
CA HIS A 67 -5.30 -10.21 5.42
C HIS A 67 -6.03 -10.63 6.70
N PRO A 68 -5.84 -11.87 7.19
CA PRO A 68 -6.54 -12.39 8.37
C PRO A 68 -6.00 -11.87 9.71
N GLY A 69 -5.08 -10.91 9.71
CA GLY A 69 -4.53 -10.31 10.93
C GLY A 69 -5.42 -9.21 11.53
N PRO A 70 -5.14 -8.77 12.76
CA PRO A 70 -5.74 -7.55 13.28
C PRO A 70 -5.48 -6.45 12.25
N GLY A 71 -6.54 -5.86 11.74
CA GLY A 71 -6.44 -4.80 10.73
C GLY A 71 -5.55 -3.67 11.24
N PRO A 72 -5.05 -2.82 10.35
CA PRO A 72 -4.36 -1.63 10.79
C PRO A 72 -5.27 -0.88 11.76
N LEU A 73 -4.67 -0.13 12.66
CA LEU A 73 -5.38 0.72 13.61
C LEU A 73 -6.57 1.41 12.96
N GLY A 74 -7.73 1.33 13.60
CA GLY A 74 -8.92 2.04 13.15
C GLY A 74 -8.93 3.48 13.68
N PRO A 75 -9.83 4.33 13.17
CA PRO A 75 -9.97 5.69 13.66
C PRO A 75 -10.42 5.77 15.12
N ASP A 76 -11.02 4.68 15.63
CA ASP A 76 -11.57 4.57 16.99
C ASP A 76 -10.58 3.92 17.98
N CYS A 77 -9.32 3.66 17.57
CA CYS A 77 -8.30 3.15 18.47
C CYS A 77 -8.01 4.15 19.61
N THR A 78 -7.65 3.63 20.77
CA THR A 78 -7.27 4.47 21.92
C THR A 78 -5.97 5.22 21.66
N ASP A 79 -5.71 6.30 22.41
CA ASP A 79 -4.45 7.04 22.33
C ASP A 79 -3.25 6.16 22.66
N GLU A 80 -3.42 5.21 23.60
CA GLU A 80 -2.36 4.28 24.00
C GLU A 80 -2.01 3.30 22.88
N GLU A 81 -2.99 2.73 22.20
CA GLU A 81 -2.79 1.87 21.02
C GLU A 81 -2.10 2.63 19.90
N LEU A 82 -2.53 3.87 19.65
CA LEU A 82 -1.94 4.71 18.62
C LEU A 82 -0.49 5.07 18.94
N LEU A 83 -0.20 5.46 20.18
CA LEU A 83 1.16 5.73 20.65
C LEU A 83 2.05 4.47 20.60
N GLY A 84 1.50 3.30 20.92
CA GLY A 84 2.19 2.03 20.79
C GLY A 84 2.63 1.78 19.35
N ALA A 85 1.71 1.91 18.41
CA ALA A 85 1.99 1.73 16.99
C ALA A 85 2.98 2.77 16.43
N LEU A 86 2.89 4.03 16.85
CA LEU A 86 3.85 5.06 16.44
C LEU A 86 5.27 4.76 16.93
N ARG A 87 5.41 4.18 18.14
CA ARG A 87 6.72 3.72 18.64
C ARG A 87 7.26 2.54 17.85
N GLU A 88 6.40 1.57 17.53
CA GLU A 88 6.77 0.39 16.73
C GLU A 88 7.15 0.76 15.29
N MET A 89 6.40 1.65 14.65
CA MET A 89 6.73 2.14 13.31
C MET A 89 8.03 2.95 13.29
N GLY A 90 8.41 3.57 14.40
CA GLY A 90 9.55 4.49 14.47
C GLY A 90 9.26 5.81 13.73
N GLY A 91 10.30 6.61 13.51
CA GLY A 91 10.18 7.88 12.76
C GLY A 91 9.70 9.08 13.59
N THR A 92 9.18 8.86 14.79
CA THR A 92 8.84 9.93 15.74
C THR A 92 9.87 9.98 16.86
N ALA A 93 10.47 11.15 17.08
CA ALA A 93 11.43 11.35 18.15
C ALA A 93 10.80 11.07 19.53
N PRO A 94 11.46 10.33 20.42
CA PRO A 94 10.94 10.05 21.76
C PRO A 94 10.55 11.31 22.54
N GLU A 95 11.28 12.40 22.34
CA GLU A 95 11.05 13.70 22.96
C GLU A 95 9.72 14.30 22.50
N ALA A 96 9.35 14.15 21.24
CA ALA A 96 8.06 14.59 20.70
C ALA A 96 6.90 13.79 21.28
N LEU A 97 7.09 12.50 21.58
CA LEU A 97 6.10 11.67 22.24
C LEU A 97 5.98 11.97 23.75
N ALA A 98 7.04 12.50 24.35
CA ALA A 98 7.07 12.89 25.77
C ALA A 98 6.44 14.27 26.02
N ASP A 99 6.52 15.19 25.06
CA ASP A 99 5.91 16.52 25.16
C ASP A 99 4.39 16.41 24.99
N PRO A 100 3.57 16.88 25.97
CA PRO A 100 2.12 16.75 25.90
C PRO A 100 1.48 17.45 24.71
N GLN A 101 1.98 18.63 24.30
CA GLN A 101 1.40 19.42 23.21
C GLN A 101 1.73 18.81 21.86
N LEU A 102 2.99 18.38 21.65
CA LEU A 102 3.42 17.71 20.43
C LEU A 102 2.73 16.36 20.28
N ARG A 103 2.57 15.63 21.37
CA ARG A 103 1.85 14.35 21.38
C ARG A 103 0.38 14.52 20.98
N GLU A 104 -0.32 15.50 21.52
CA GLU A 104 -1.73 15.78 21.18
C GLU A 104 -1.88 16.14 19.69
N LEU A 105 -1.01 17.00 19.18
CA LEU A 105 -0.98 17.37 17.77
C LEU A 105 -0.72 16.16 16.88
N LEU A 106 0.24 15.31 17.25
CA LEU A 106 0.58 14.09 16.52
C LEU A 106 -0.59 13.10 16.51
N LEU A 107 -1.20 12.84 17.67
CA LEU A 107 -2.35 11.94 17.77
C LEU A 107 -3.53 12.43 16.94
N THR A 108 -3.82 13.72 16.95
CA THR A 108 -4.87 14.33 16.15
C THR A 108 -4.59 14.12 14.66
N THR A 109 -3.36 14.43 14.21
CA THR A 109 -2.95 14.29 12.81
C THR A 109 -3.06 12.84 12.33
N VAL A 110 -2.50 11.89 13.09
CA VAL A 110 -2.53 10.47 12.69
C VAL A 110 -3.94 9.92 12.73
N ARG A 111 -4.78 10.36 13.65
CA ARG A 111 -6.19 9.97 13.71
C ARG A 111 -6.98 10.46 12.50
N ASP A 112 -6.71 11.66 12.02
CA ASP A 112 -7.30 12.18 10.79
C ASP A 112 -6.84 11.37 9.57
N ASP A 113 -5.57 11.00 9.50
CA ASP A 113 -5.02 10.11 8.47
C ASP A 113 -5.69 8.73 8.50
N LEU A 114 -5.91 8.16 9.68
CA LEU A 114 -6.62 6.89 9.84
C LEU A 114 -8.08 6.98 9.40
N ARG A 115 -8.77 8.06 9.72
CA ARG A 115 -10.16 8.31 9.28
C ARG A 115 -10.23 8.39 7.75
N LEU A 116 -9.31 9.14 7.15
CA LEU A 116 -9.21 9.27 5.70
C LEU A 116 -8.99 7.90 5.04
N GLY A 117 -8.01 7.13 5.50
CA GLY A 117 -7.71 5.81 4.97
C GLY A 117 -8.84 4.79 5.22
N HIS A 118 -9.54 4.88 6.36
CA HIS A 118 -10.63 3.96 6.71
C HIS A 118 -11.90 4.20 5.88
N ALA A 119 -12.28 5.46 5.72
CA ALA A 119 -13.43 5.83 4.90
C ALA A 119 -13.27 5.35 3.45
N TYR A 120 -12.04 5.27 2.98
CA TYR A 120 -11.74 4.97 1.59
C TYR A 120 -11.54 3.49 1.26
N ARG A 121 -11.34 2.61 2.23
CA ARG A 121 -11.20 1.14 2.02
C ARG A 121 -12.34 0.51 1.22
N ARG A 122 -13.45 1.17 1.07
CA ARG A 122 -14.62 0.72 0.30
C ARG A 122 -14.47 0.88 -1.21
N GLY A 123 -13.47 1.62 -1.71
CA GLY A 123 -13.34 1.99 -3.12
C GLY A 123 -12.20 1.33 -3.89
N TYR A 124 -11.33 0.56 -3.24
CA TYR A 124 -10.13 -0.02 -3.85
C TYR A 124 -10.38 -1.19 -4.82
N GLY A 125 -11.62 -1.66 -4.97
CA GLY A 125 -11.90 -2.98 -5.52
C GLY A 125 -11.80 -3.14 -7.04
N GLU A 126 -11.82 -2.06 -7.85
CA GLU A 126 -12.12 -2.22 -9.28
C GLU A 126 -11.36 -1.25 -10.22
N ARG A 127 -10.28 -0.62 -9.76
CA ARG A 127 -9.63 0.40 -10.59
C ARG A 127 -8.26 -0.04 -11.06
N GLU A 128 -8.17 -0.25 -12.34
CA GLU A 128 -6.93 -0.55 -13.02
C GLU A 128 -6.20 0.76 -13.39
N LEU A 129 -5.10 1.06 -12.71
CA LEU A 129 -4.30 2.25 -12.98
C LEU A 129 -3.57 2.11 -14.32
N PRO A 130 -3.53 3.16 -15.16
CA PRO A 130 -2.90 3.09 -16.48
C PRO A 130 -1.38 3.29 -16.46
N VAL A 131 -0.76 3.30 -15.29
CA VAL A 131 0.65 3.63 -15.08
C VAL A 131 1.40 2.48 -14.42
N PRO A 132 2.71 2.30 -14.68
CA PRO A 132 3.53 1.35 -13.96
C PRO A 132 3.65 1.72 -12.49
N VAL A 133 3.79 0.71 -11.62
CA VAL A 133 3.88 0.87 -10.16
C VAL A 133 5.21 0.34 -9.63
N LEU A 134 5.92 1.16 -8.88
CA LEU A 134 7.05 0.75 -8.06
C LEU A 134 6.61 0.69 -6.60
N ALA A 135 6.42 -0.52 -6.07
CA ALA A 135 6.03 -0.75 -4.68
C ALA A 135 7.27 -0.91 -3.80
N CYS A 136 7.47 0.02 -2.88
CA CYS A 136 8.64 0.09 -2.01
C CYS A 136 8.28 -0.20 -0.55
N GLY A 137 9.16 -0.86 0.20
CA GLY A 137 8.97 -1.10 1.63
C GLY A 137 10.27 -1.32 2.38
N GLY A 138 10.21 -1.22 3.71
CA GLY A 138 11.26 -1.64 4.62
C GLY A 138 11.21 -3.16 4.85
N ARG A 139 12.36 -3.80 5.04
CA ARG A 139 12.43 -5.24 5.34
C ARG A 139 11.91 -5.58 6.73
N ASP A 140 11.99 -4.61 7.64
CA ASP A 140 11.60 -4.73 9.04
C ASP A 140 10.26 -4.01 9.29
N ASP A 141 9.53 -3.62 8.22
CA ASP A 141 8.19 -3.03 8.31
C ASP A 141 7.13 -4.11 8.57
N THR A 142 6.02 -3.70 9.14
CA THR A 142 4.81 -4.54 9.26
C THR A 142 4.14 -4.79 7.91
N VAL A 143 4.42 -3.98 6.89
CA VAL A 143 3.98 -4.20 5.50
C VAL A 143 4.94 -5.15 4.80
N THR A 144 4.48 -6.36 4.54
CA THR A 144 5.29 -7.43 3.97
C THR A 144 5.50 -7.27 2.46
N ALA A 145 6.49 -8.01 1.91
CA ALA A 145 6.73 -8.05 0.47
C ALA A 145 5.52 -8.54 -0.34
N ASP A 146 4.78 -9.51 0.19
CA ASP A 146 3.59 -10.06 -0.46
C ASP A 146 2.45 -9.04 -0.49
N GLU A 147 2.28 -8.27 0.59
CA GLU A 147 1.30 -7.17 0.65
C GLU A 147 1.66 -6.02 -0.29
N LEU A 148 2.96 -5.76 -0.49
CA LEU A 148 3.42 -4.82 -1.52
C LEU A 148 3.19 -5.36 -2.93
N ALA A 149 3.36 -6.67 -3.15
CA ALA A 149 3.12 -7.28 -4.45
C ALA A 149 1.63 -7.25 -4.87
N ASP A 150 0.71 -7.13 -3.92
CA ASP A 150 -0.72 -6.97 -4.20
C ASP A 150 -1.04 -5.71 -5.03
N TRP A 151 -0.13 -4.72 -5.08
CA TRP A 151 -0.27 -3.57 -5.98
C TRP A 151 -0.31 -3.95 -7.45
N SER A 152 0.19 -5.13 -7.82
CA SER A 152 0.09 -5.66 -9.19
C SER A 152 -1.35 -5.87 -9.66
N ALA A 153 -2.30 -6.07 -8.75
CA ALA A 153 -3.71 -6.18 -9.05
C ALA A 153 -4.40 -4.82 -9.33
N HIS A 154 -3.70 -3.71 -9.09
CA HIS A 154 -4.25 -2.37 -9.24
C HIS A 154 -3.70 -1.62 -10.45
N THR A 155 -2.88 -2.23 -11.28
CA THR A 155 -2.33 -1.60 -12.48
C THR A 155 -2.45 -2.47 -13.71
N ALA A 156 -2.83 -1.85 -14.84
CA ALA A 156 -2.78 -2.45 -16.18
C ALA A 156 -1.34 -2.59 -16.73
N ARG A 157 -0.37 -2.08 -16.01
CA ARG A 157 1.04 -2.05 -16.38
C ARG A 157 1.88 -2.92 -15.46
N GLU A 158 3.19 -2.83 -15.59
CA GLU A 158 4.10 -3.57 -14.73
C GLU A 158 4.05 -3.04 -13.29
N CYS A 159 4.21 -3.97 -12.33
CA CYS A 159 4.43 -3.67 -10.93
C CYS A 159 5.71 -4.33 -10.45
N ARG A 160 6.57 -3.57 -9.79
CA ARG A 160 7.82 -4.08 -9.21
C ARG A 160 7.86 -3.78 -7.72
N VAL A 161 8.24 -4.78 -6.91
CA VAL A 161 8.52 -4.61 -5.49
C VAL A 161 10.01 -4.36 -5.26
N ARG A 162 10.32 -3.39 -4.39
CA ARG A 162 11.68 -3.10 -3.92
C ARG A 162 11.70 -2.98 -2.40
N LEU A 163 12.53 -3.77 -1.75
CA LEU A 163 12.72 -3.74 -0.32
C LEU A 163 14.06 -3.11 0.03
N PHE A 164 14.04 -2.24 1.04
CA PHE A 164 15.18 -1.54 1.60
C PHE A 164 15.42 -1.99 3.04
N PRO A 165 16.63 -1.87 3.60
CA PRO A 165 16.84 -2.11 5.02
C PRO A 165 16.01 -1.14 5.87
N GLY A 166 15.61 -1.56 7.08
CA GLY A 166 14.87 -0.75 8.04
C GLY A 166 13.35 -0.97 8.03
N GLY A 167 12.66 -0.27 8.94
CA GLY A 167 11.22 -0.37 9.17
C GLY A 167 10.39 0.58 8.29
N HIS A 168 9.27 1.05 8.83
CA HIS A 168 8.29 1.87 8.10
C HIS A 168 8.91 3.12 7.44
N PHE A 169 9.76 3.83 8.14
CA PHE A 169 10.41 5.06 7.66
C PHE A 169 11.80 4.84 7.05
N TYR A 170 12.06 3.67 6.46
CA TYR A 170 13.32 3.32 5.78
C TYR A 170 13.82 4.42 4.82
N LEU A 171 12.92 5.14 4.20
CA LEU A 171 13.22 6.17 3.20
C LEU A 171 14.10 7.30 3.73
N HIS A 172 14.04 7.63 5.03
CA HIS A 172 14.89 8.66 5.64
C HIS A 172 16.36 8.25 5.66
N GLN A 173 16.64 6.99 5.96
CA GLN A 173 18.01 6.46 6.03
C GLN A 173 18.55 6.04 4.66
N HIS A 174 17.67 5.69 3.73
CA HIS A 174 18.01 5.12 2.43
C HIS A 174 17.56 5.97 1.23
N THR A 175 17.37 7.29 1.41
CA THR A 175 16.88 8.22 0.39
C THR A 175 17.59 8.06 -0.96
N ARG A 176 18.92 7.96 -0.97
CA ARG A 176 19.69 7.80 -2.22
C ARG A 176 19.39 6.49 -2.93
N GLN A 177 19.16 5.41 -2.19
CA GLN A 177 18.84 4.10 -2.76
C GLN A 177 17.43 4.10 -3.33
N VAL A 178 16.48 4.75 -2.65
CA VAL A 178 15.11 4.93 -3.13
C VAL A 178 15.10 5.73 -4.43
N LEU A 179 15.78 6.88 -4.47
CA LEU A 179 15.86 7.69 -5.68
C LEU A 179 16.54 6.94 -6.85
N ARG A 180 17.54 6.11 -6.58
CA ARG A 180 18.16 5.25 -7.59
C ARG A 180 17.16 4.24 -8.14
N ALA A 181 16.36 3.59 -7.27
CA ALA A 181 15.34 2.64 -7.70
C ALA A 181 14.25 3.30 -8.57
N VAL A 182 13.86 4.53 -8.22
CA VAL A 182 12.94 5.34 -9.05
C VAL A 182 13.56 5.65 -10.41
N HIS A 183 14.80 6.10 -10.43
CA HIS A 183 15.53 6.40 -11.68
C HIS A 183 15.66 5.13 -12.56
N GLU A 184 16.04 3.99 -11.97
CA GLU A 184 16.12 2.72 -12.69
C GLU A 184 14.76 2.34 -13.29
N ALA A 185 13.66 2.48 -12.53
CA ALA A 185 12.32 2.18 -13.01
C ALA A 185 11.90 3.04 -14.21
N LEU A 186 12.32 4.32 -14.24
CA LEU A 186 12.04 5.24 -15.35
C LEU A 186 12.90 4.96 -16.59
N THR A 187 14.18 4.59 -16.42
CA THR A 187 15.13 4.48 -17.54
C THR A 187 15.16 3.11 -18.19
N THR A 188 14.98 2.05 -17.41
CA THR A 188 15.01 0.67 -17.92
C THR A 188 13.62 0.08 -18.16
N GLY A 189 12.57 0.80 -17.81
CA GLY A 189 11.23 0.26 -17.68
C GLY A 189 11.13 -0.73 -16.50
N LEU A 190 9.92 -1.05 -16.09
CA LEU A 190 9.70 -2.17 -15.17
C LEU A 190 9.59 -3.44 -16.03
N PRO A 191 10.28 -4.56 -15.72
CA PRO A 191 10.01 -5.81 -16.42
C PRO A 191 8.57 -6.25 -16.12
N PRO A 192 7.93 -7.02 -17.01
CA PRO A 192 6.59 -7.52 -16.77
C PRO A 192 6.50 -8.24 -15.43
N ALA A 193 5.39 -8.07 -14.74
CA ALA A 193 5.14 -8.78 -13.48
C ALA A 193 5.29 -10.30 -13.70
N PRO A 194 5.91 -11.05 -12.78
CA PRO A 194 5.91 -12.50 -12.87
C PRO A 194 4.44 -12.95 -12.94
N ALA A 195 4.10 -13.76 -13.95
CA ALA A 195 2.76 -14.27 -14.15
C ALA A 195 2.22 -14.80 -12.80
N SER A 196 1.07 -14.28 -12.37
CA SER A 196 0.42 -14.70 -11.13
C SER A 196 0.30 -16.23 -11.15
N ARG A 197 0.90 -16.90 -10.17
CA ARG A 197 0.72 -18.34 -10.00
C ARG A 197 -0.77 -18.58 -9.88
N THR A 198 -1.34 -19.21 -10.89
CA THR A 198 -2.70 -19.74 -10.80
C THR A 198 -2.77 -20.61 -9.56
N PRO A 199 -3.71 -20.37 -8.63
CA PRO A 199 -3.81 -21.23 -7.46
C PRO A 199 -4.03 -22.68 -7.92
N GLU A 200 -3.15 -23.59 -7.47
CA GLU A 200 -3.29 -25.02 -7.74
C GLU A 200 -4.66 -25.47 -7.20
N PRO A 201 -5.48 -26.14 -8.02
CA PRO A 201 -6.79 -26.59 -7.54
C PRO A 201 -6.61 -27.54 -6.34
N PRO A 202 -7.49 -27.51 -5.35
CA PRO A 202 -7.37 -28.33 -4.17
C PRO A 202 -7.29 -29.82 -4.59
N ARG A 203 -6.26 -30.50 -4.12
CA ARG A 203 -6.08 -31.94 -4.36
C ARG A 203 -7.27 -32.68 -3.75
N THR A 204 -8.03 -33.35 -4.62
CA THR A 204 -9.11 -34.24 -4.20
C THR A 204 -8.53 -35.36 -3.33
N PRO A 205 -9.10 -35.65 -2.15
CA PRO A 205 -8.65 -36.78 -1.36
C PRO A 205 -8.92 -38.07 -2.12
N HIS A 206 -7.88 -38.89 -2.27
CA HIS A 206 -7.98 -40.23 -2.80
C HIS A 206 -9.02 -41.02 -1.97
N GLN A 207 -10.11 -41.44 -2.61
CA GLN A 207 -10.99 -42.44 -2.06
C GLN A 207 -10.21 -43.75 -1.91
N GLU A 208 -9.86 -44.11 -0.68
CA GLU A 208 -9.43 -45.47 -0.35
C GLU A 208 -10.60 -46.42 -0.59
N ARG A 209 -10.49 -47.20 -1.67
CA ARG A 209 -11.41 -48.31 -1.93
C ARG A 209 -11.11 -49.41 -0.91
N GLY A 210 -11.96 -49.53 0.10
CA GLY A 210 -11.94 -50.65 1.03
C GLY A 210 -12.21 -51.97 0.28
N HIS A 211 -11.23 -52.84 0.25
CA HIS A 211 -11.40 -54.25 -0.09
C HIS A 211 -12.09 -54.97 1.08
N HIS A 212 -13.39 -55.20 0.93
CA HIS A 212 -14.09 -56.18 1.78
C HIS A 212 -13.75 -57.59 1.28
N ALA A 213 -12.91 -58.29 2.01
CA ALA A 213 -12.73 -59.71 1.89
C ALA A 213 -13.92 -60.38 2.63
N ALA A 214 -14.74 -61.10 1.90
CA ALA A 214 -15.79 -61.96 2.46
C ALA A 214 -15.15 -63.23 3.00
N ASP A 215 -15.26 -63.45 4.29
CA ASP A 215 -14.94 -64.75 4.92
C ASP A 215 -16.28 -65.47 5.21
N ARG A 216 -16.44 -66.71 4.71
CA ARG A 216 -17.57 -67.59 4.96
C ARG A 216 -17.17 -68.66 5.94
N PRO A 217 -17.97 -68.96 6.98
CA PRO A 217 -17.70 -70.03 7.89
C PRO A 217 -18.31 -71.35 7.37
N ARG A 218 -17.66 -72.44 7.79
CA ARG A 218 -18.30 -73.74 7.94
C ARG A 218 -18.81 -73.90 9.36
#